data_821467a62488e909608a67e16607c08d
#
_entry.id   821467a62488e909608a67e16607c08d
#
_cell.length_a   1.000
_cell.length_b   1.000
_cell.length_c   1.000
_cell.angle_alpha   90.00
_cell.angle_beta   90.00
_cell.angle_gamma   90.00
#
_symmetry.space_group_name_H-M   'P 1'
#
loop_
_entity.id
_entity.type
_entity.pdbx_description
1 polymer ?
#
loop_
_entity_poly.entity_id
_entity_poly.type
_entity_poly.pdbx_seq_one_letter_code
_entity_poly.pdbx_strand_id
1 'polypeptide(L)'
;MRATTRGAELHAARARRGTVAVVSARTLDTQEEHTIMKACVIGLGAIGGFIAHRLIEGGREVSTLARGATLAAVHAQGLRLRDAPAIDPASRERAVPIKASDDPSALGVQDLVIVTLKTTALADLPALIAPLLGPHTQVVSMMNGVPWWFSEGLSEPWRGMPLRSADPQGLLAAAIAPQRVMGAVVHMSAACPAPGRVHQAFGERIILGEPGGVDAARRASVVDFFTVPGLQIEATARIEEALWLKLWGNLTMNPVSALTGATMDRILDDPLLNRFVCDAMREAAAIGERIGVPITMTPDARNAITRKLGAVRTSMLQDVDAGRPIELEALVATVHEIAERVQVQTPSINALLGLTRLFDAVRTERIAAHGSQATTEQPRP
;
A
#
# COMPACT_ATOMS: atom_id res chain seq x y z
N MET A 1 1.53 -37.82 59.76
CA MET A 1 0.67 -38.03 60.94
C MET A 1 -0.61 -37.22 60.75
N ARG A 2 -1.71 -37.99 60.63
CA ARG A 2 -3.11 -37.76 61.09
C ARG A 2 -3.75 -36.40 60.78
N ALA A 3 -4.72 -36.31 59.83
CA ALA A 3 -6.12 -36.75 59.92
C ALA A 3 -6.94 -35.96 60.98
N THR A 4 -8.04 -35.30 60.59
CA THR A 4 -9.46 -35.68 60.74
C THR A 4 -10.30 -34.44 60.45
N THR A 5 -11.18 -34.45 59.51
CA THR A 5 -12.62 -34.86 59.39
C THR A 5 -13.62 -34.18 60.32
N ARG A 6 -14.81 -33.87 59.67
CA ARG A 6 -16.19 -33.66 60.15
C ARG A 6 -16.59 -32.20 60.37
N GLY A 7 -17.82 -31.80 60.08
CA GLY A 7 -19.02 -32.50 59.62
C GLY A 7 -20.13 -31.49 59.32
N ALA A 8 -21.08 -31.95 58.61
CA ALA A 8 -22.31 -31.27 58.18
C ALA A 8 -23.27 -30.96 59.31
N GLU A 9 -24.12 -29.93 59.16
CA GLU A 9 -25.54 -30.03 59.63
C GLU A 9 -26.42 -29.05 58.83
N LEU A 10 -27.57 -29.61 58.40
CA LEU A 10 -28.72 -28.97 57.76
C LEU A 10 -29.46 -28.07 58.74
N HIS A 11 -30.03 -26.97 58.25
CA HIS A 11 -31.38 -26.55 58.76
C HIS A 11 -32.18 -25.89 57.63
N ALA A 12 -33.29 -26.50 57.33
CA ALA A 12 -34.34 -26.02 56.44
C ALA A 12 -35.26 -25.01 57.17
N ALA A 13 -35.63 -23.93 56.51
CA ALA A 13 -36.80 -23.15 56.86
C ALA A 13 -37.44 -22.41 55.67
N ARG A 14 -38.57 -22.96 55.26
CA ARG A 14 -39.87 -22.32 54.94
C ARG A 14 -39.91 -21.16 53.90
N ALA A 15 -40.63 -21.50 52.87
CA ALA A 15 -41.18 -20.69 51.79
C ALA A 15 -41.99 -19.46 52.25
N ARG A 16 -41.76 -18.32 51.61
CA ARG A 16 -42.79 -17.29 51.44
C ARG A 16 -42.93 -17.01 49.93
N ARG A 17 -44.17 -17.19 49.46
CA ARG A 17 -44.62 -16.87 48.11
C ARG A 17 -44.56 -15.34 47.92
N GLY A 18 -43.75 -14.85 47.08
CA GLY A 18 -43.72 -13.48 46.58
C GLY A 18 -44.04 -13.48 45.08
N THR A 19 -45.06 -12.76 44.71
CA THR A 19 -45.63 -12.55 43.39
C THR A 19 -44.57 -12.16 42.39
N VAL A 20 -44.38 -12.99 41.35
CA VAL A 20 -43.50 -12.67 40.24
C VAL A 20 -44.23 -11.68 39.33
N ALA A 21 -43.80 -10.43 39.34
CA ALA A 21 -44.18 -9.48 38.32
C ALA A 21 -43.46 -9.89 37.02
N VAL A 22 -44.23 -10.28 36.01
CA VAL A 22 -43.77 -10.50 34.65
C VAL A 22 -43.44 -9.12 34.06
N VAL A 23 -42.17 -8.75 34.12
CA VAL A 23 -41.67 -7.63 33.33
C VAL A 23 -41.56 -8.14 31.91
N SER A 24 -42.48 -7.71 31.04
CA SER A 24 -42.41 -7.88 29.60
C SER A 24 -41.12 -7.28 29.11
N ALA A 25 -40.18 -8.13 28.70
CA ALA A 25 -38.99 -7.71 27.96
C ALA A 25 -39.45 -7.12 26.61
N ARG A 26 -39.55 -5.80 26.55
CA ARG A 26 -39.52 -5.11 25.26
C ARG A 26 -38.17 -5.44 24.65
N THR A 27 -38.13 -6.32 23.66
CA THR A 27 -37.07 -6.42 22.67
C THR A 27 -36.96 -5.07 22.03
N LEU A 28 -35.94 -4.30 22.44
CA LEU A 28 -35.43 -3.21 21.66
C LEU A 28 -34.75 -3.87 20.46
N ASP A 29 -35.52 -3.93 19.39
CA ASP A 29 -35.03 -4.26 18.05
C ASP A 29 -34.23 -3.03 17.56
N THR A 30 -33.01 -2.87 18.10
CA THR A 30 -32.03 -2.01 17.51
C THR A 30 -31.47 -2.79 16.32
N GLN A 31 -32.18 -2.74 15.21
CA GLN A 31 -31.53 -2.86 13.90
C GLN A 31 -30.56 -1.69 13.82
N GLU A 32 -29.31 -1.90 14.26
CA GLU A 32 -28.21 -1.13 13.74
C GLU A 32 -28.23 -1.38 12.22
N GLU A 33 -28.76 -0.44 11.46
CA GLU A 33 -28.52 -0.37 10.03
C GLU A 33 -27.00 -0.37 9.87
N HIS A 34 -26.42 -1.52 9.59
CA HIS A 34 -25.06 -1.62 9.14
C HIS A 34 -24.99 -0.86 7.83
N THR A 35 -24.71 0.43 7.92
CA THR A 35 -24.48 1.26 6.74
C THR A 35 -23.33 0.63 5.98
N ILE A 36 -23.63 0.05 4.81
CA ILE A 36 -22.63 -0.61 3.97
C ILE A 36 -21.62 0.46 3.56
N MET A 37 -20.37 0.29 4.01
CA MET A 37 -19.29 1.21 3.68
C MET A 37 -19.03 1.19 2.16
N LYS A 38 -19.07 2.36 1.52
CA LYS A 38 -18.81 2.55 0.10
C LYS A 38 -17.35 2.93 -0.13
N ALA A 39 -16.68 2.20 -1.00
CA ALA A 39 -15.29 2.48 -1.32
C ALA A 39 -15.08 2.82 -2.80
N CYS A 40 -14.13 3.71 -3.07
CA CYS A 40 -13.64 3.97 -4.42
C CYS A 40 -12.14 3.69 -4.51
N VAL A 41 -11.74 2.87 -5.49
CA VAL A 41 -10.33 2.64 -5.82
C VAL A 41 -9.90 3.62 -6.90
N ILE A 42 -8.88 4.44 -6.61
CA ILE A 42 -8.22 5.31 -7.60
C ILE A 42 -6.92 4.64 -8.03
N GLY A 43 -6.87 4.24 -9.33
CA GLY A 43 -5.71 3.55 -9.88
C GLY A 43 -5.94 2.05 -10.10
N LEU A 44 -6.75 1.69 -11.09
CA LEU A 44 -7.07 0.28 -11.42
C LEU A 44 -5.93 -0.40 -12.21
N GLY A 45 -4.71 -0.31 -11.64
CA GLY A 45 -3.53 -1.06 -12.08
C GLY A 45 -3.45 -2.44 -11.44
N ALA A 46 -2.24 -3.01 -11.38
CA ALA A 46 -2.03 -4.35 -10.85
C ALA A 46 -2.48 -4.50 -9.37
N ILE A 47 -2.07 -3.58 -8.49
CA ILE A 47 -2.41 -3.62 -7.07
C ILE A 47 -3.86 -3.20 -6.85
N GLY A 48 -4.29 -2.06 -7.41
CA GLY A 48 -5.66 -1.57 -7.24
C GLY A 48 -6.70 -2.50 -7.81
N GLY A 49 -6.42 -3.11 -8.96
CA GLY A 49 -7.30 -4.11 -9.56
C GLY A 49 -7.38 -5.39 -8.72
N PHE A 50 -6.25 -5.85 -8.16
CA PHE A 50 -6.24 -7.00 -7.23
C PHE A 50 -7.10 -6.70 -6.00
N ILE A 51 -6.87 -5.57 -5.34
CA ILE A 51 -7.60 -5.17 -4.13
C ILE A 51 -9.10 -5.00 -4.42
N ALA A 52 -9.46 -4.26 -5.47
CA ALA A 52 -10.86 -4.07 -5.85
C ALA A 52 -11.58 -5.39 -6.11
N HIS A 53 -10.93 -6.30 -6.85
CA HIS A 53 -11.51 -7.62 -7.14
C HIS A 53 -11.76 -8.43 -5.85
N ARG A 54 -10.77 -8.50 -4.95
CA ARG A 54 -10.90 -9.23 -3.68
C ARG A 54 -11.99 -8.66 -2.78
N LEU A 55 -12.05 -7.34 -2.68
CA LEU A 55 -13.09 -6.67 -1.89
C LEU A 55 -14.50 -6.96 -2.44
N ILE A 56 -14.68 -6.92 -3.77
CA ILE A 56 -15.96 -7.24 -4.41
C ILE A 56 -16.32 -8.72 -4.21
N GLU A 57 -15.38 -9.66 -4.40
CA GLU A 57 -15.60 -11.08 -4.10
C GLU A 57 -15.98 -11.31 -2.64
N GLY A 58 -15.43 -10.50 -1.73
CA GLY A 58 -15.77 -10.50 -0.30
C GLY A 58 -17.06 -9.76 0.06
N GLY A 59 -17.86 -9.35 -0.93
CA GLY A 59 -19.16 -8.70 -0.71
C GLY A 59 -19.10 -7.21 -0.35
N ARG A 60 -17.96 -6.54 -0.54
CA ARG A 60 -17.83 -5.09 -0.27
C ARG A 60 -18.34 -4.27 -1.46
N GLU A 61 -18.96 -3.10 -1.19
CA GLU A 61 -19.38 -2.15 -2.22
C GLU A 61 -18.18 -1.33 -2.68
N VAL A 62 -17.69 -1.61 -3.89
CA VAL A 62 -16.49 -0.98 -4.44
C VAL A 62 -16.77 -0.41 -5.83
N SER A 63 -16.40 0.85 -6.00
CA SER A 63 -16.34 1.55 -7.28
C SER A 63 -14.90 1.88 -7.67
N THR A 64 -14.66 2.36 -8.90
CA THR A 64 -13.33 2.75 -9.32
C THR A 64 -13.34 3.96 -10.25
N LEU A 65 -12.31 4.80 -10.12
CA LEU A 65 -11.94 5.74 -11.18
C LEU A 65 -11.02 5.03 -12.18
N ALA A 66 -11.47 4.93 -13.41
CA ALA A 66 -10.73 4.37 -14.52
C ALA A 66 -10.96 5.20 -15.78
N ARG A 67 -10.02 5.24 -16.71
CA ARG A 67 -10.14 5.99 -17.96
C ARG A 67 -9.62 5.19 -19.16
N GLY A 68 -10.02 5.63 -20.35
CA GLY A 68 -9.56 5.06 -21.60
C GLY A 68 -9.82 3.56 -21.73
N ALA A 69 -8.82 2.82 -22.17
CA ALA A 69 -8.93 1.39 -22.41
C ALA A 69 -9.30 0.57 -21.16
N THR A 70 -8.88 1.00 -19.97
CA THR A 70 -9.23 0.31 -18.72
C THR A 70 -10.72 0.47 -18.41
N LEU A 71 -11.27 1.67 -18.53
CA LEU A 71 -12.71 1.92 -18.34
C LEU A 71 -13.54 1.10 -19.33
N ALA A 72 -13.19 1.13 -20.62
CA ALA A 72 -13.87 0.36 -21.66
C ALA A 72 -13.84 -1.16 -21.37
N ALA A 73 -12.68 -1.67 -20.94
CA ALA A 73 -12.53 -3.09 -20.65
C ALA A 73 -13.38 -3.56 -19.46
N VAL A 74 -13.38 -2.78 -18.35
CA VAL A 74 -14.16 -3.17 -17.16
C VAL A 74 -15.67 -3.02 -17.37
N HIS A 75 -16.12 -2.09 -18.20
CA HIS A 75 -17.52 -1.99 -18.60
C HIS A 75 -17.96 -3.18 -19.44
N ALA A 76 -17.11 -3.61 -20.38
CA ALA A 76 -17.45 -4.69 -21.30
C ALA A 76 -17.35 -6.09 -20.66
N GLN A 77 -16.43 -6.30 -19.72
CA GLN A 77 -16.02 -7.65 -19.30
C GLN A 77 -15.89 -7.81 -17.78
N GLY A 78 -16.13 -6.75 -16.99
CA GLY A 78 -15.83 -6.72 -15.56
C GLY A 78 -14.33 -6.64 -15.28
N LEU A 79 -14.01 -6.54 -14.02
CA LEU A 79 -12.64 -6.62 -13.53
C LEU A 79 -12.24 -8.09 -13.36
N ARG A 80 -11.11 -8.49 -13.95
CA ARG A 80 -10.70 -9.88 -14.00
C ARG A 80 -9.46 -10.11 -13.16
N LEU A 81 -9.46 -11.21 -12.41
CA LEU A 81 -8.34 -11.67 -11.61
C LEU A 81 -8.02 -13.13 -11.89
N ARG A 82 -6.72 -13.42 -12.03
CA ARG A 82 -6.14 -14.75 -11.97
C ARG A 82 -5.20 -14.84 -10.78
N ASP A 83 -5.42 -15.82 -9.92
CA ASP A 83 -4.55 -16.08 -8.75
C ASP A 83 -3.21 -16.66 -9.16
N ALA A 84 -2.21 -16.49 -8.29
CA ALA A 84 -0.91 -17.13 -8.48
C ALA A 84 -1.05 -18.67 -8.43
N PRO A 85 -0.33 -19.40 -9.29
CA PRO A 85 -0.37 -20.88 -9.26
C PRO A 85 0.06 -21.49 -7.93
N ALA A 86 0.88 -20.77 -7.15
CA ALA A 86 1.27 -21.20 -5.81
C ALA A 86 0.12 -21.09 -4.77
N ILE A 87 -0.88 -20.25 -5.03
CA ILE A 87 -2.08 -20.08 -4.19
C ILE A 87 -3.19 -21.01 -4.68
N ASP A 88 -3.44 -21.02 -5.98
CA ASP A 88 -4.40 -21.90 -6.63
C ASP A 88 -3.83 -22.44 -7.95
N PRO A 89 -3.28 -23.68 -7.97
CA PRO A 89 -2.72 -24.29 -9.18
C PRO A 89 -3.73 -24.45 -10.34
N ALA A 90 -5.02 -24.58 -10.00
CA ALA A 90 -6.10 -24.68 -10.97
C ALA A 90 -6.74 -23.34 -11.32
N SER A 91 -6.14 -22.25 -10.88
CA SER A 91 -6.71 -20.90 -10.96
C SER A 91 -7.14 -20.57 -12.39
N ARG A 92 -8.43 -20.35 -12.55
CA ARG A 92 -9.03 -19.72 -13.72
C ARG A 92 -9.19 -18.23 -13.49
N GLU A 93 -9.18 -17.48 -14.57
CA GLU A 93 -9.51 -16.07 -14.51
C GLU A 93 -10.99 -15.90 -14.09
N ARG A 94 -11.23 -15.13 -13.04
CA ARG A 94 -12.55 -14.80 -12.53
C ARG A 94 -12.84 -13.33 -12.85
N ALA A 95 -14.09 -13.02 -13.15
CA ALA A 95 -14.56 -11.66 -13.43
C ALA A 95 -15.59 -11.23 -12.39
N VAL A 96 -15.47 -9.99 -11.91
CA VAL A 96 -16.47 -9.36 -11.05
C VAL A 96 -16.99 -8.08 -11.72
N PRO A 97 -18.29 -7.76 -11.62
CA PRO A 97 -18.81 -6.47 -12.05
C PRO A 97 -18.26 -5.38 -11.14
N ILE A 98 -17.91 -4.23 -11.71
CA ILE A 98 -17.45 -3.07 -10.94
C ILE A 98 -18.07 -1.79 -11.51
N LYS A 99 -18.60 -0.93 -10.63
CA LYS A 99 -19.03 0.41 -11.01
C LYS A 99 -17.78 1.25 -11.31
N ALA A 100 -17.64 1.72 -12.54
CA ALA A 100 -16.47 2.47 -12.99
C ALA A 100 -16.87 3.77 -13.68
N SER A 101 -16.12 4.84 -13.50
CA SER A 101 -16.30 6.12 -14.18
C SER A 101 -14.93 6.80 -14.36
N ASP A 102 -14.81 7.67 -15.35
CA ASP A 102 -13.71 8.64 -15.47
C ASP A 102 -14.05 10.00 -14.87
N ASP A 103 -15.32 10.23 -14.52
CA ASP A 103 -15.79 11.37 -13.75
C ASP A 103 -15.96 11.00 -12.28
N PRO A 104 -15.12 11.53 -11.36
CA PRO A 104 -15.26 11.27 -9.95
C PRO A 104 -16.59 11.75 -9.37
N SER A 105 -17.18 12.82 -9.92
CA SER A 105 -18.47 13.34 -9.46
C SER A 105 -19.62 12.36 -9.67
N ALA A 106 -19.54 11.52 -10.70
CA ALA A 106 -20.53 10.46 -10.96
C ALA A 106 -20.51 9.32 -9.93
N LEU A 107 -19.41 9.19 -9.16
CA LEU A 107 -19.29 8.21 -8.08
C LEU A 107 -19.80 8.77 -6.74
N GLY A 108 -19.75 10.10 -6.56
CA GLY A 108 -20.20 10.80 -5.37
C GLY A 108 -19.29 10.56 -4.16
N VAL A 109 -19.70 11.09 -3.00
CA VAL A 109 -18.95 10.97 -1.75
C VAL A 109 -18.84 9.50 -1.33
N GLN A 110 -17.65 9.12 -0.87
CA GLN A 110 -17.28 7.76 -0.45
C GLN A 110 -16.98 7.74 1.05
N ASP A 111 -17.16 6.60 1.71
CA ASP A 111 -16.70 6.38 3.07
C ASP A 111 -15.20 6.09 3.08
N LEU A 112 -14.71 5.40 2.04
CA LEU A 112 -13.32 5.01 1.89
C LEU A 112 -12.81 5.30 0.47
N VAL A 113 -11.69 6.00 0.34
CA VAL A 113 -10.97 6.15 -0.93
C VAL A 113 -9.65 5.43 -0.85
N ILE A 114 -9.43 4.46 -1.75
CA ILE A 114 -8.22 3.63 -1.79
C ILE A 114 -7.34 4.11 -2.93
N VAL A 115 -6.21 4.74 -2.61
CA VAL A 115 -5.27 5.30 -3.58
C VAL A 115 -4.16 4.28 -3.85
N THR A 116 -4.14 3.77 -5.09
CA THR A 116 -3.17 2.79 -5.58
C THR A 116 -2.44 3.29 -6.83
N LEU A 117 -2.46 4.59 -7.04
CA LEU A 117 -1.71 5.24 -8.11
C LEU A 117 -0.21 5.07 -7.88
N LYS A 118 0.56 5.00 -8.96
CA LYS A 118 2.00 5.19 -8.88
C LYS A 118 2.32 6.63 -8.48
N THR A 119 3.42 6.82 -7.78
CA THR A 119 3.84 8.15 -7.31
C THR A 119 4.04 9.14 -8.44
N THR A 120 4.38 8.67 -9.63
CA THR A 120 4.49 9.47 -10.86
C THR A 120 3.16 10.00 -11.40
N ALA A 121 2.02 9.54 -10.87
CA ALA A 121 0.66 9.94 -11.27
C ALA A 121 -0.10 10.71 -10.17
N LEU A 122 0.57 11.12 -9.10
CA LEU A 122 -0.08 11.79 -7.96
C LEU A 122 -0.40 13.26 -8.19
N ALA A 123 0.18 13.90 -9.18
CA ALA A 123 -0.08 15.31 -9.49
C ALA A 123 -1.58 15.60 -9.74
N ASP A 124 -2.30 14.66 -10.36
CA ASP A 124 -3.73 14.77 -10.63
C ASP A 124 -4.63 14.38 -9.43
N LEU A 125 -4.07 13.73 -8.42
CA LEU A 125 -4.85 13.17 -7.31
C LEU A 125 -5.70 14.21 -6.56
N PRO A 126 -5.24 15.43 -6.26
CA PRO A 126 -6.05 16.45 -5.59
C PRO A 126 -7.38 16.73 -6.29
N ALA A 127 -7.36 16.86 -7.62
CA ALA A 127 -8.57 17.10 -8.42
C ALA A 127 -9.47 15.86 -8.49
N LEU A 128 -8.88 14.67 -8.62
CA LEU A 128 -9.62 13.41 -8.71
C LEU A 128 -10.31 13.03 -7.40
N ILE A 129 -9.69 13.31 -6.27
CA ILE A 129 -10.18 12.88 -4.96
C ILE A 129 -11.23 13.85 -4.38
N ALA A 130 -11.14 15.13 -4.69
CA ALA A 130 -12.00 16.17 -4.09
C ALA A 130 -13.50 15.86 -4.14
N PRO A 131 -14.11 15.42 -5.26
CA PRO A 131 -15.53 15.08 -5.31
C PRO A 131 -15.91 13.81 -4.52
N LEU A 132 -14.93 12.98 -4.14
CA LEU A 132 -15.14 11.75 -3.39
C LEU A 132 -15.06 11.97 -1.87
N LEU A 133 -14.55 13.13 -1.44
CA LEU A 133 -14.32 13.42 -0.02
C LEU A 133 -15.56 14.07 0.62
N GLY A 134 -16.09 13.42 1.64
CA GLY A 134 -17.06 13.96 2.59
C GLY A 134 -16.42 14.22 3.96
N PRO A 135 -17.22 14.63 4.96
CA PRO A 135 -16.72 14.90 6.31
C PRO A 135 -16.00 13.72 6.97
N HIS A 136 -16.46 12.50 6.71
CA HIS A 136 -15.99 11.27 7.36
C HIS A 136 -15.16 10.35 6.44
N THR A 137 -14.95 10.73 5.18
CA THR A 137 -14.19 9.92 4.23
C THR A 137 -12.78 9.64 4.74
N GLN A 138 -12.39 8.37 4.74
CA GLN A 138 -11.03 7.91 5.00
C GLN A 138 -10.28 7.69 3.69
N VAL A 139 -8.96 7.89 3.70
CA VAL A 139 -8.10 7.72 2.52
C VAL A 139 -7.03 6.69 2.82
N VAL A 140 -7.11 5.52 2.20
CA VAL A 140 -6.08 4.49 2.30
C VAL A 140 -5.03 4.71 1.23
N SER A 141 -3.80 4.98 1.63
CA SER A 141 -2.65 5.22 0.74
C SER A 141 -1.81 3.96 0.61
N MET A 142 -1.85 3.32 -0.58
CA MET A 142 -1.16 2.06 -0.89
C MET A 142 -0.02 2.29 -1.90
N MET A 143 0.96 3.11 -1.54
CA MET A 143 2.05 3.47 -2.44
C MET A 143 3.38 2.87 -2.00
N ASN A 144 4.29 2.70 -2.95
CA ASN A 144 5.68 2.38 -2.65
C ASN A 144 6.47 3.64 -2.29
N GLY A 145 7.57 3.47 -1.56
CA GLY A 145 8.42 4.57 -1.16
C GLY A 145 7.86 5.36 0.03
N VAL A 146 8.39 6.56 0.23
CA VAL A 146 7.96 7.48 1.29
C VAL A 146 6.82 8.36 0.77
N PRO A 147 5.60 8.25 1.33
CA PRO A 147 4.49 9.09 0.92
C PRO A 147 4.53 10.46 1.58
N TRP A 148 3.73 11.41 1.06
CA TRP A 148 3.66 12.80 1.54
C TRP A 148 3.30 12.93 3.02
N TRP A 149 2.55 11.98 3.57
CA TRP A 149 2.05 11.98 4.95
C TRP A 149 3.01 11.31 5.95
N PHE A 150 4.11 10.72 5.49
CA PHE A 150 5.01 9.90 6.32
C PHE A 150 5.50 10.62 7.57
N SER A 151 5.85 11.89 7.45
CA SER A 151 6.37 12.69 8.55
C SER A 151 5.35 12.99 9.65
N GLU A 152 4.05 12.88 9.36
CA GLU A 152 3.00 13.12 10.36
C GLU A 152 3.06 12.12 11.53
N GLY A 153 3.55 10.91 11.28
CA GLY A 153 3.71 9.88 12.29
C GLY A 153 5.07 9.86 12.99
N LEU A 154 5.98 10.75 12.61
CA LEU A 154 7.30 10.83 13.25
C LEU A 154 7.22 11.56 14.60
N SER A 155 8.23 11.34 15.44
CA SER A 155 8.41 12.09 16.69
C SER A 155 8.98 13.49 16.41
N GLU A 156 8.80 14.40 17.39
CA GLU A 156 9.48 15.71 17.35
C GLU A 156 11.01 15.53 17.30
N PRO A 157 11.73 16.38 16.58
CA PRO A 157 11.28 17.58 15.85
C PRO A 157 10.84 17.31 14.39
N TRP A 158 10.68 16.06 13.97
CA TRP A 158 10.49 15.68 12.58
C TRP A 158 9.02 15.57 12.17
N ARG A 159 8.09 15.66 13.12
CA ARG A 159 6.66 15.59 12.86
C ARG A 159 6.21 16.70 11.92
N GLY A 160 5.41 16.34 10.91
CA GLY A 160 4.85 17.29 9.95
C GLY A 160 5.89 17.97 9.04
N MET A 161 7.11 17.44 8.99
CA MET A 161 8.16 17.97 8.10
C MET A 161 7.74 17.81 6.64
N PRO A 162 7.62 18.88 5.84
CA PRO A 162 7.24 18.78 4.44
C PRO A 162 8.26 17.97 3.63
N LEU A 163 7.81 16.98 2.91
CA LEU A 163 8.64 16.13 2.04
C LEU A 163 8.44 16.55 0.58
N ARG A 164 9.30 17.44 0.09
CA ARG A 164 9.17 18.06 -1.24
C ARG A 164 9.38 17.06 -2.39
N SER A 165 10.16 16.02 -2.19
CA SER A 165 10.31 14.96 -3.19
C SER A 165 9.05 14.10 -3.34
N ALA A 166 8.21 14.02 -2.29
CA ALA A 166 6.94 13.30 -2.32
C ALA A 166 5.75 14.17 -2.68
N ASP A 167 5.78 15.46 -2.30
CA ASP A 167 4.72 16.46 -2.57
C ASP A 167 5.35 17.83 -2.85
N PRO A 168 5.86 18.07 -4.07
CA PRO A 168 6.68 19.23 -4.40
C PRO A 168 6.01 20.57 -4.12
N GLN A 169 4.71 20.65 -4.30
CA GLN A 169 3.93 21.88 -4.14
C GLN A 169 3.03 21.88 -2.88
N GLY A 170 3.04 20.79 -2.09
CA GLY A 170 2.17 20.64 -0.92
C GLY A 170 0.69 20.43 -1.26
N LEU A 171 0.37 20.09 -2.51
CA LEU A 171 -1.01 19.93 -2.98
C LEU A 171 -1.70 18.69 -2.43
N LEU A 172 -0.95 17.61 -2.23
CA LEU A 172 -1.47 16.39 -1.64
C LEU A 172 -1.80 16.59 -0.17
N ALA A 173 -0.90 17.20 0.59
CA ALA A 173 -1.10 17.55 1.99
C ALA A 173 -2.26 18.54 2.18
N ALA A 174 -2.43 19.50 1.26
CA ALA A 174 -3.54 20.44 1.30
C ALA A 174 -4.89 19.79 0.97
N ALA A 175 -4.93 18.83 0.04
CA ALA A 175 -6.17 18.17 -0.39
C ALA A 175 -6.60 17.06 0.57
N ILE A 176 -5.65 16.36 1.20
CA ILE A 176 -5.89 15.18 2.03
C ILE A 176 -5.33 15.43 3.41
N ALA A 177 -6.18 15.91 4.32
CA ALA A 177 -5.77 16.14 5.70
C ALA A 177 -5.19 14.86 6.34
N PRO A 178 -4.07 14.94 7.08
CA PRO A 178 -3.40 13.78 7.67
C PRO A 178 -4.32 12.90 8.53
N GLN A 179 -5.29 13.50 9.21
CA GLN A 179 -6.27 12.82 10.04
C GLN A 179 -7.19 11.87 9.24
N ARG A 180 -7.26 12.01 7.92
CA ARG A 180 -8.03 11.11 7.04
C ARG A 180 -7.21 9.93 6.53
N VAL A 181 -5.88 9.98 6.70
CA VAL A 181 -4.98 9.03 6.08
C VAL A 181 -4.88 7.74 6.89
N MET A 182 -4.98 6.63 6.18
CA MET A 182 -4.56 5.30 6.60
C MET A 182 -3.44 4.85 5.67
N GLY A 183 -2.25 4.61 6.21
CA GLY A 183 -1.15 4.05 5.45
C GLY A 183 -1.33 2.55 5.23
N ALA A 184 -0.89 2.07 4.07
CA ALA A 184 -0.90 0.64 3.76
C ALA A 184 0.45 0.19 3.20
N VAL A 185 1.01 -0.85 3.78
CA VAL A 185 2.23 -1.51 3.27
C VAL A 185 1.84 -2.84 2.63
N VAL A 186 1.98 -2.91 1.32
CA VAL A 186 1.54 -4.05 0.51
C VAL A 186 2.69 -5.01 0.28
N HIS A 187 2.52 -6.27 0.71
CA HIS A 187 3.47 -7.37 0.49
C HIS A 187 2.87 -8.39 -0.48
N MET A 188 2.69 -7.95 -1.70
CA MET A 188 2.22 -8.77 -2.82
C MET A 188 2.84 -8.30 -4.14
N SER A 189 2.79 -9.15 -5.13
CA SER A 189 3.16 -8.85 -6.50
C SER A 189 2.06 -9.27 -7.45
N ALA A 190 1.70 -8.37 -8.34
CA ALA A 190 0.73 -8.61 -9.41
C ALA A 190 1.16 -7.87 -10.68
N ALA A 191 0.67 -8.32 -11.81
CA ALA A 191 0.84 -7.70 -13.11
C ALA A 191 -0.52 -7.35 -13.72
N CYS A 192 -0.53 -6.34 -14.59
CA CYS A 192 -1.70 -5.98 -15.39
C CYS A 192 -1.36 -6.24 -16.87
N PRO A 193 -1.55 -7.49 -17.36
CA PRO A 193 -1.15 -7.88 -18.73
C PRO A 193 -2.02 -7.23 -19.81
N ALA A 194 -3.23 -6.81 -19.46
CA ALA A 194 -4.14 -6.06 -20.31
C ALA A 194 -5.06 -5.18 -19.46
N PRO A 195 -5.68 -4.14 -20.02
CA PRO A 195 -6.65 -3.31 -19.32
C PRO A 195 -7.76 -4.14 -18.65
N GLY A 196 -8.04 -3.86 -17.36
CA GLY A 196 -9.04 -4.58 -16.56
C GLY A 196 -8.71 -6.04 -16.24
N ARG A 197 -7.48 -6.49 -16.48
CA ARG A 197 -7.03 -7.85 -16.22
C ARG A 197 -5.83 -7.87 -15.29
N VAL A 198 -5.90 -8.61 -14.20
CA VAL A 198 -4.87 -8.72 -13.18
C VAL A 198 -4.42 -10.16 -13.03
N HIS A 199 -3.10 -10.37 -13.00
CA HIS A 199 -2.49 -11.65 -12.66
C HIS A 199 -1.68 -11.48 -11.37
N GLN A 200 -2.07 -12.17 -10.32
CA GLN A 200 -1.29 -12.25 -9.09
C GLN A 200 -0.06 -13.12 -9.33
N ALA A 201 1.11 -12.66 -8.86
CA ALA A 201 2.35 -13.44 -8.90
C ALA A 201 2.62 -14.12 -7.55
N PHE A 202 2.50 -13.38 -6.45
CA PHE A 202 2.64 -13.91 -5.09
C PHE A 202 2.13 -12.91 -4.05
N GLY A 203 1.85 -13.42 -2.83
CA GLY A 203 1.55 -12.64 -1.63
C GLY A 203 0.14 -12.06 -1.63
N GLU A 204 -0.35 -11.79 -0.43
CA GLU A 204 -1.69 -11.24 -0.17
C GLU A 204 -1.73 -10.43 1.13
N ARG A 205 -0.54 -10.16 1.72
CA ARG A 205 -0.42 -9.48 3.01
C ARG A 205 -0.41 -7.97 2.84
N ILE A 206 -1.23 -7.30 3.65
CA ILE A 206 -1.30 -5.84 3.76
C ILE A 206 -1.20 -5.45 5.23
N ILE A 207 -0.32 -4.52 5.56
CA ILE A 207 -0.24 -3.91 6.89
C ILE A 207 -0.92 -2.55 6.82
N LEU A 208 -1.89 -2.32 7.70
CA LEU A 208 -2.66 -1.07 7.79
C LEU A 208 -2.35 -0.34 9.10
N GLY A 209 -2.18 0.96 9.04
CA GLY A 209 -1.98 1.80 10.21
C GLY A 209 -2.09 3.28 9.90
N GLU A 210 -2.43 4.05 10.92
CA GLU A 210 -2.52 5.51 10.80
C GLU A 210 -1.20 6.16 11.10
N PRO A 211 -0.89 7.31 10.47
CA PRO A 211 0.24 8.14 10.87
C PRO A 211 0.17 8.48 12.37
N GLY A 212 1.20 8.09 13.13
CA GLY A 212 1.25 8.29 14.58
C GLY A 212 0.28 7.44 15.41
N GLY A 213 -0.50 6.55 14.82
CA GLY A 213 -1.32 5.56 15.51
C GLY A 213 -2.48 6.11 16.36
N VAL A 214 -3.09 7.24 16.00
CA VAL A 214 -3.90 8.10 16.87
C VAL A 214 -5.33 7.59 17.12
N ASP A 215 -5.95 6.82 16.20
CA ASP A 215 -7.37 6.43 16.29
C ASP A 215 -7.57 4.93 16.07
N ALA A 216 -7.63 4.19 17.18
CA ALA A 216 -7.79 2.74 17.14
C ALA A 216 -9.17 2.29 16.59
N ALA A 217 -10.24 3.06 16.81
CA ALA A 217 -11.58 2.71 16.35
C ALA A 217 -11.68 2.86 14.83
N ARG A 218 -11.17 3.96 14.28
CA ARG A 218 -11.08 4.19 12.84
C ARG A 218 -10.23 3.12 12.15
N ARG A 219 -9.08 2.78 12.71
CA ARG A 219 -8.24 1.70 12.21
C ARG A 219 -8.98 0.37 12.18
N ALA A 220 -9.70 0.03 13.24
CA ALA A 220 -10.49 -1.21 13.32
C ALA A 220 -11.55 -1.27 12.21
N SER A 221 -12.27 -0.19 11.94
CA SER A 221 -13.28 -0.12 10.88
C SER A 221 -12.68 -0.33 9.48
N VAL A 222 -11.54 0.29 9.18
CA VAL A 222 -10.85 0.08 7.89
C VAL A 222 -10.30 -1.34 7.79
N VAL A 223 -9.71 -1.88 8.86
CA VAL A 223 -9.22 -3.27 8.90
C VAL A 223 -10.35 -4.26 8.64
N ASP A 224 -11.53 -4.07 9.26
CA ASP A 224 -12.71 -4.92 9.02
C ASP A 224 -13.13 -4.87 7.55
N PHE A 225 -13.16 -3.68 6.95
CA PHE A 225 -13.50 -3.53 5.53
C PHE A 225 -12.58 -4.35 4.62
N PHE A 226 -11.27 -4.38 4.92
CA PHE A 226 -10.30 -5.15 4.15
C PHE A 226 -10.24 -6.64 4.53
N THR A 227 -10.87 -7.05 5.63
CA THR A 227 -10.88 -8.45 6.07
C THR A 227 -11.84 -9.26 5.23
N VAL A 228 -11.33 -9.78 4.13
CA VAL A 228 -12.03 -10.62 3.15
C VAL A 228 -11.15 -11.79 2.71
N PRO A 229 -11.71 -12.89 2.19
CA PRO A 229 -10.93 -14.01 1.68
C PRO A 229 -9.91 -13.57 0.60
N GLY A 230 -8.69 -14.08 0.68
CA GLY A 230 -7.60 -13.75 -0.25
C GLY A 230 -6.91 -12.42 0.03
N LEU A 231 -7.17 -11.81 1.21
CA LEU A 231 -6.36 -10.74 1.78
C LEU A 231 -5.94 -11.11 3.20
N GLN A 232 -4.66 -10.99 3.50
CA GLN A 232 -4.09 -11.16 4.84
C GLN A 232 -3.82 -9.78 5.43
N ILE A 233 -4.67 -9.35 6.36
CA ILE A 233 -4.61 -8.00 6.93
C ILE A 233 -3.94 -8.02 8.30
N GLU A 234 -2.98 -7.13 8.49
CA GLU A 234 -2.34 -6.85 9.77
C GLU A 234 -2.54 -5.38 10.14
N ALA A 235 -2.89 -5.12 11.40
CA ALA A 235 -3.00 -3.78 11.93
C ALA A 235 -1.73 -3.40 12.69
N THR A 236 -1.28 -2.15 12.54
CA THR A 236 -0.17 -1.62 13.32
C THR A 236 -0.48 -0.22 13.84
N ALA A 237 0.06 0.11 15.01
CA ALA A 237 0.07 1.48 15.53
C ALA A 237 1.25 2.31 14.99
N ARG A 238 2.19 1.67 14.29
CA ARG A 238 3.44 2.28 13.80
C ARG A 238 3.63 1.95 12.32
N ILE A 239 2.80 2.53 11.48
CA ILE A 239 2.84 2.27 10.02
C ILE A 239 4.15 2.76 9.39
N GLU A 240 4.75 3.80 9.96
CA GLU A 240 6.02 4.37 9.52
C GLU A 240 7.16 3.35 9.63
N GLU A 241 7.18 2.53 10.69
CA GLU A 241 8.18 1.48 10.88
C GLU A 241 8.03 0.37 9.82
N ALA A 242 6.78 -0.07 9.58
CA ALA A 242 6.49 -1.08 8.57
C ALA A 242 6.85 -0.58 7.14
N LEU A 243 6.55 0.69 6.87
CA LEU A 243 6.89 1.34 5.61
C LEU A 243 8.40 1.46 5.43
N TRP A 244 9.11 1.96 6.46
CA TRP A 244 10.56 2.14 6.41
C TRP A 244 11.29 0.80 6.25
N LEU A 245 10.83 -0.25 6.93
CA LEU A 245 11.39 -1.60 6.79
C LEU A 245 11.21 -2.17 5.37
N LYS A 246 10.04 -1.94 4.73
CA LYS A 246 9.83 -2.35 3.33
C LYS A 246 10.71 -1.52 2.39
N LEU A 247 10.72 -0.21 2.59
CA LEU A 247 11.52 0.73 1.81
C LEU A 247 13.00 0.37 1.86
N TRP A 248 13.51 -0.03 3.02
CA TRP A 248 14.91 -0.38 3.25
C TRP A 248 15.46 -1.41 2.25
N GLY A 249 14.64 -2.37 1.83
CA GLY A 249 14.99 -3.29 0.75
C GLY A 249 14.78 -2.68 -0.65
N ASN A 250 13.66 -1.98 -0.84
CA ASN A 250 13.30 -1.44 -2.16
C ASN A 250 14.22 -0.29 -2.60
N LEU A 251 14.67 0.54 -1.66
CA LEU A 251 15.59 1.66 -1.88
C LEU A 251 16.83 1.25 -2.68
N THR A 252 17.33 0.04 -2.45
CA THR A 252 18.55 -0.46 -3.09
C THR A 252 18.26 -1.39 -4.27
N MET A 253 17.41 -2.41 -4.04
CA MET A 253 17.14 -3.43 -5.06
C MET A 253 16.47 -2.86 -6.30
N ASN A 254 15.52 -1.95 -6.14
CA ASN A 254 14.75 -1.44 -7.27
C ASN A 254 15.63 -0.61 -8.25
N PRO A 255 16.39 0.41 -7.81
CA PRO A 255 17.21 1.17 -8.74
C PRO A 255 18.41 0.38 -9.27
N VAL A 256 19.06 -0.47 -8.45
CA VAL A 256 20.17 -1.30 -8.97
C VAL A 256 19.67 -2.27 -10.04
N SER A 257 18.50 -2.90 -9.82
CA SER A 257 17.88 -3.78 -10.82
C SER A 257 17.50 -3.02 -12.10
N ALA A 258 16.96 -1.81 -11.98
CA ALA A 258 16.60 -0.96 -13.11
C ALA A 258 17.82 -0.54 -13.95
N LEU A 259 18.93 -0.18 -13.28
CA LEU A 259 20.19 0.24 -13.92
C LEU A 259 20.88 -0.91 -14.65
N THR A 260 20.86 -2.11 -14.07
CA THR A 260 21.65 -3.26 -14.54
C THR A 260 20.87 -4.26 -15.38
N GLY A 261 19.53 -4.20 -15.34
CA GLY A 261 18.67 -5.25 -15.91
C GLY A 261 18.70 -6.57 -15.14
N ALA A 262 19.40 -6.63 -14.00
CA ALA A 262 19.61 -7.86 -13.24
C ALA A 262 18.42 -8.18 -12.31
N THR A 263 18.21 -9.46 -12.06
CA THR A 263 17.33 -9.97 -11.03
C THR A 263 17.96 -9.84 -9.64
N MET A 264 17.14 -9.90 -8.58
CA MET A 264 17.60 -9.64 -7.21
C MET A 264 18.68 -10.63 -6.73
N ASP A 265 18.59 -11.90 -7.12
CA ASP A 265 19.60 -12.93 -6.80
C ASP A 265 20.95 -12.58 -7.42
N ARG A 266 20.98 -12.16 -8.69
CA ARG A 266 22.22 -11.77 -9.39
C ARG A 266 22.89 -10.53 -8.77
N ILE A 267 22.09 -9.57 -8.33
CA ILE A 267 22.61 -8.38 -7.62
C ILE A 267 23.29 -8.82 -6.31
N LEU A 268 22.68 -9.73 -5.57
CA LEU A 268 23.21 -10.22 -4.29
C LEU A 268 24.40 -11.19 -4.47
N ASP A 269 24.54 -11.84 -5.64
CA ASP A 269 25.64 -12.75 -5.93
C ASP A 269 26.93 -12.01 -6.34
N ASP A 270 26.81 -10.80 -6.86
CA ASP A 270 27.98 -9.95 -7.13
C ASP A 270 28.51 -9.35 -5.82
N PRO A 271 29.77 -9.64 -5.42
CA PRO A 271 30.28 -9.23 -4.11
C PRO A 271 30.44 -7.71 -3.96
N LEU A 272 30.66 -6.97 -5.06
CA LEU A 272 30.79 -5.52 -5.03
C LEU A 272 29.42 -4.85 -4.92
N LEU A 273 28.43 -5.32 -5.69
CA LEU A 273 27.07 -4.82 -5.60
C LEU A 273 26.42 -5.15 -4.26
N ASN A 274 26.62 -6.37 -3.74
CA ASN A 274 26.11 -6.74 -2.43
C ASN A 274 26.69 -5.83 -1.33
N ARG A 275 27.99 -5.52 -1.36
CA ARG A 275 28.60 -4.56 -0.44
C ARG A 275 27.97 -3.18 -0.57
N PHE A 276 27.86 -2.65 -1.78
CA PHE A 276 27.22 -1.37 -2.07
C PHE A 276 25.78 -1.30 -1.55
N VAL A 277 24.99 -2.35 -1.80
CA VAL A 277 23.62 -2.48 -1.28
C VAL A 277 23.61 -2.46 0.26
N CYS A 278 24.51 -3.22 0.91
CA CYS A 278 24.62 -3.22 2.37
C CYS A 278 25.03 -1.85 2.93
N ASP A 279 25.91 -1.12 2.25
CA ASP A 279 26.32 0.21 2.68
C ASP A 279 25.15 1.22 2.60
N ALA A 280 24.43 1.25 1.49
CA ALA A 280 23.24 2.08 1.35
C ALA A 280 22.13 1.70 2.35
N MET A 281 21.99 0.42 2.67
CA MET A 281 21.07 -0.05 3.71
C MET A 281 21.49 0.44 5.11
N ARG A 282 22.79 0.46 5.45
CA ARG A 282 23.28 1.03 6.72
C ARG A 282 23.03 2.53 6.81
N GLU A 283 23.23 3.26 5.72
CA GLU A 283 22.90 4.69 5.63
C GLU A 283 21.41 4.92 5.91
N ALA A 284 20.52 4.18 5.26
CA ALA A 284 19.08 4.28 5.47
C ALA A 284 18.65 3.85 6.90
N ALA A 285 19.31 2.88 7.50
CA ALA A 285 19.07 2.51 8.90
C ALA A 285 19.47 3.65 9.86
N ALA A 286 20.61 4.33 9.63
CA ALA A 286 21.02 5.49 10.40
C ALA A 286 20.04 6.66 10.29
N ILE A 287 19.47 6.89 9.11
CA ILE A 287 18.38 7.87 8.92
C ILE A 287 17.17 7.46 9.76
N GLY A 288 16.75 6.18 9.67
CA GLY A 288 15.60 5.65 10.40
C GLY A 288 15.73 5.82 11.92
N GLU A 289 16.93 5.61 12.45
CA GLU A 289 17.21 5.83 13.88
C GLU A 289 17.02 7.30 14.27
N ARG A 290 17.51 8.23 13.43
CA ARG A 290 17.38 9.68 13.67
C ARG A 290 15.92 10.17 13.65
N ILE A 291 15.08 9.59 12.83
CA ILE A 291 13.67 9.98 12.69
C ILE A 291 12.72 9.15 13.56
N GLY A 292 13.22 8.21 14.37
CA GLY A 292 12.43 7.43 15.32
C GLY A 292 11.73 6.20 14.70
N VAL A 293 12.23 5.69 13.57
CA VAL A 293 11.80 4.42 12.93
C VAL A 293 13.00 3.46 12.77
N PRO A 294 13.59 2.98 13.88
CA PRO A 294 14.81 2.19 13.85
C PRO A 294 14.61 0.84 13.15
N ILE A 295 15.65 0.38 12.47
CA ILE A 295 15.71 -0.95 11.87
C ILE A 295 16.63 -1.82 12.72
N THR A 296 16.07 -2.86 13.31
CA THR A 296 16.82 -3.79 14.20
C THR A 296 17.47 -4.95 13.45
N MET A 297 17.12 -5.14 12.17
CA MET A 297 17.66 -6.21 11.32
C MET A 297 18.98 -5.77 10.66
N THR A 298 19.91 -6.70 10.47
CA THR A 298 21.13 -6.42 9.69
C THR A 298 20.87 -6.48 8.19
N PRO A 299 21.64 -5.74 7.35
CA PRO A 299 21.54 -5.87 5.89
C PRO A 299 21.70 -7.30 5.39
N ASP A 300 22.66 -8.07 5.95
CA ASP A 300 22.87 -9.46 5.55
C ASP A 300 21.66 -10.36 5.84
N ALA A 301 21.04 -10.20 7.03
CA ALA A 301 19.82 -10.93 7.38
C ALA A 301 18.67 -10.59 6.42
N ARG A 302 18.51 -9.31 6.06
CA ARG A 302 17.50 -8.87 5.10
C ARG A 302 17.78 -9.40 3.69
N ASN A 303 19.03 -9.38 3.26
CA ASN A 303 19.46 -9.90 1.97
C ASN A 303 19.29 -11.42 1.87
N ALA A 304 19.51 -12.16 2.97
CA ALA A 304 19.22 -13.58 3.03
C ALA A 304 17.71 -13.90 2.82
N ILE A 305 16.81 -13.03 3.30
CA ILE A 305 15.37 -13.14 3.03
C ILE A 305 15.08 -12.84 1.56
N THR A 306 15.67 -11.78 1.01
CA THR A 306 15.52 -11.40 -0.40
C THR A 306 16.00 -12.50 -1.34
N ARG A 307 17.11 -13.16 -1.02
CA ARG A 307 17.68 -14.26 -1.79
C ARG A 307 16.74 -15.46 -1.92
N LYS A 308 15.86 -15.70 -0.93
CA LYS A 308 14.85 -16.78 -1.00
C LYS A 308 13.78 -16.54 -2.06
N LEU A 309 13.64 -15.31 -2.54
CA LEU A 309 12.71 -14.99 -3.62
C LEU A 309 13.23 -15.45 -4.99
N GLY A 310 14.55 -15.74 -5.12
CA GLY A 310 15.16 -16.19 -6.36
C GLY A 310 15.28 -15.11 -7.43
N ALA A 311 15.16 -15.51 -8.70
CA ALA A 311 15.34 -14.67 -9.88
C ALA A 311 14.16 -13.72 -10.11
N VAL A 312 13.84 -12.89 -9.13
CA VAL A 312 12.74 -11.91 -9.20
C VAL A 312 13.22 -10.61 -9.84
N ARG A 313 12.43 -10.11 -10.79
CA ARG A 313 12.56 -8.78 -11.40
C ARG A 313 11.80 -7.78 -10.52
N THR A 314 12.48 -6.71 -10.11
CA THR A 314 11.84 -5.67 -9.31
C THR A 314 10.74 -4.94 -10.09
N SER A 315 9.80 -4.29 -9.38
CA SER A 315 8.76 -3.48 -10.02
C SER A 315 9.34 -2.34 -10.87
N MET A 316 10.44 -1.72 -10.41
CA MET A 316 11.11 -0.65 -11.16
C MET A 316 11.74 -1.16 -12.45
N LEU A 317 12.37 -2.35 -12.44
CA LEU A 317 12.87 -2.98 -13.66
C LEU A 317 11.73 -3.32 -14.63
N GLN A 318 10.60 -3.82 -14.13
CA GLN A 318 9.42 -4.08 -14.97
C GLN A 318 8.87 -2.79 -15.60
N ASP A 319 8.98 -1.65 -14.92
CA ASP A 319 8.62 -0.35 -15.49
C ASP A 319 9.59 0.11 -16.57
N VAL A 320 10.89 -0.09 -16.34
CA VAL A 320 11.93 0.20 -17.35
C VAL A 320 11.67 -0.60 -18.62
N ASP A 321 11.47 -1.91 -18.52
CA ASP A 321 11.21 -2.79 -19.67
C ASP A 321 9.95 -2.43 -20.45
N ALA A 322 8.95 -1.95 -19.73
CA ALA A 322 7.69 -1.53 -20.34
C ALA A 322 7.67 -0.06 -20.81
N GLY A 323 8.82 0.64 -20.75
CA GLY A 323 8.91 2.05 -21.12
C GLY A 323 8.12 3.00 -20.21
N ARG A 324 7.74 2.57 -19.00
CA ARG A 324 6.96 3.38 -18.07
C ARG A 324 7.84 4.23 -17.16
N PRO A 325 7.35 5.39 -16.64
CA PRO A 325 8.03 6.16 -15.61
C PRO A 325 8.35 5.32 -14.38
N ILE A 326 9.51 5.57 -13.76
CA ILE A 326 9.96 4.89 -12.54
C ILE A 326 9.67 5.75 -11.30
N GLU A 327 9.47 5.10 -10.14
CA GLU A 327 9.12 5.75 -8.87
C GLU A 327 10.38 6.18 -8.09
N LEU A 328 11.32 6.86 -8.75
CA LEU A 328 12.61 7.26 -8.16
C LEU A 328 12.46 8.25 -7.02
N GLU A 329 11.57 9.23 -7.18
CA GLU A 329 11.39 10.31 -6.20
C GLU A 329 10.95 9.76 -4.84
N ALA A 330 9.93 8.91 -4.80
CA ALA A 330 9.42 8.35 -3.54
C ALA A 330 10.36 7.29 -2.93
N LEU A 331 11.12 6.56 -3.76
CA LEU A 331 11.96 5.46 -3.27
C LEU A 331 13.36 5.91 -2.85
N VAL A 332 13.96 6.90 -3.52
CA VAL A 332 15.34 7.31 -3.27
C VAL A 332 15.47 8.79 -2.96
N ALA A 333 14.86 9.68 -3.77
CA ALA A 333 15.03 11.12 -3.59
C ALA A 333 14.46 11.61 -2.25
N THR A 334 13.31 11.10 -1.83
CA THR A 334 12.73 11.46 -0.52
C THR A 334 13.60 10.98 0.64
N VAL A 335 14.25 9.81 0.51
CA VAL A 335 15.20 9.32 1.54
C VAL A 335 16.43 10.23 1.62
N HIS A 336 16.96 10.64 0.46
CA HIS A 336 18.05 11.62 0.40
C HIS A 336 17.65 12.96 1.00
N GLU A 337 16.45 13.49 0.69
CA GLU A 337 15.91 14.70 1.30
C GLU A 337 15.83 14.62 2.82
N ILE A 338 15.36 13.49 3.35
CA ILE A 338 15.31 13.25 4.81
C ILE A 338 16.73 13.24 5.38
N ALA A 339 17.67 12.52 4.73
CA ALA A 339 19.07 12.42 5.16
C ALA A 339 19.74 13.79 5.32
N GLU A 340 19.55 14.68 4.35
CA GLU A 340 20.07 16.04 4.42
C GLU A 340 19.51 16.81 5.61
N ARG A 341 18.21 16.71 5.87
CA ARG A 341 17.55 17.41 6.97
C ARG A 341 17.99 16.90 8.35
N VAL A 342 18.19 15.59 8.48
CA VAL A 342 18.67 14.97 9.75
C VAL A 342 20.18 14.90 9.85
N GLN A 343 20.89 15.44 8.85
CA GLN A 343 22.35 15.52 8.79
C GLN A 343 23.05 14.15 8.88
N VAL A 344 22.52 13.16 8.18
CA VAL A 344 23.16 11.84 8.00
C VAL A 344 23.86 11.80 6.66
N GLN A 345 25.16 11.43 6.66
CA GLN A 345 25.92 11.27 5.43
C GLN A 345 25.47 10.00 4.68
N THR A 346 25.21 10.13 3.38
CA THR A 346 24.65 9.06 2.55
C THR A 346 25.36 8.93 1.21
N PRO A 347 26.69 8.67 1.18
CA PRO A 347 27.43 8.60 -0.07
C PRO A 347 26.92 7.53 -1.05
N SER A 348 26.49 6.36 -0.55
CA SER A 348 25.97 5.28 -1.40
C SER A 348 24.57 5.62 -1.94
N ILE A 349 23.68 6.18 -1.12
CA ILE A 349 22.33 6.62 -1.54
C ILE A 349 22.48 7.77 -2.55
N ASN A 350 23.39 8.71 -2.32
CA ASN A 350 23.63 9.84 -3.24
C ASN A 350 24.13 9.36 -4.61
N ALA A 351 25.08 8.44 -4.62
CA ALA A 351 25.56 7.83 -5.85
C ALA A 351 24.44 7.10 -6.61
N LEU A 352 23.64 6.31 -5.88
CA LEU A 352 22.53 5.57 -6.45
C LEU A 352 21.46 6.49 -7.03
N LEU A 353 21.10 7.56 -6.31
CA LEU A 353 20.15 8.57 -6.77
C LEU A 353 20.65 9.25 -8.04
N GLY A 354 21.91 9.72 -8.05
CA GLY A 354 22.50 10.40 -9.21
C GLY A 354 22.55 9.52 -10.45
N LEU A 355 23.01 8.27 -10.31
CA LEU A 355 23.07 7.31 -11.42
C LEU A 355 21.68 6.99 -11.97
N THR A 356 20.70 6.72 -11.09
CA THR A 356 19.36 6.36 -11.52
C THR A 356 18.62 7.53 -12.15
N ARG A 357 18.81 8.75 -11.63
CA ARG A 357 18.23 9.98 -12.20
C ARG A 357 18.73 10.21 -13.62
N LEU A 358 20.03 10.14 -13.83
CA LEU A 358 20.62 10.31 -15.16
C LEU A 358 20.17 9.20 -16.12
N PHE A 359 20.16 7.95 -15.67
CA PHE A 359 19.64 6.83 -16.44
C PHE A 359 18.19 7.06 -16.90
N ASP A 360 17.30 7.49 -16.01
CA ASP A 360 15.89 7.71 -16.33
C ASP A 360 15.69 8.89 -17.29
N ALA A 361 16.47 9.97 -17.14
CA ALA A 361 16.45 11.11 -18.04
C ALA A 361 16.84 10.68 -19.47
N VAL A 362 17.99 10.02 -19.64
CA VAL A 362 18.48 9.54 -20.94
C VAL A 362 17.52 8.53 -21.58
N ARG A 363 16.95 7.63 -20.77
CA ARG A 363 15.97 6.66 -21.24
C ARG A 363 14.69 7.35 -21.75
N THR A 364 14.19 8.33 -21.02
CA THR A 364 12.99 9.09 -21.38
C THR A 364 13.19 9.87 -22.69
N GLU A 365 14.35 10.50 -22.86
CA GLU A 365 14.73 11.18 -24.12
C GLU A 365 14.74 10.22 -25.31
N ARG A 366 15.31 9.02 -25.13
CA ARG A 366 15.35 7.99 -26.19
C ARG A 366 13.95 7.51 -26.57
N ILE A 367 13.07 7.28 -25.60
CA ILE A 367 11.68 6.87 -25.86
C ILE A 367 10.94 7.96 -26.65
N ALA A 368 11.09 9.23 -26.26
CA ALA A 368 10.47 10.36 -26.95
C ALA A 368 10.96 10.49 -28.41
N ALA A 369 12.28 10.34 -28.63
CA ALA A 369 12.88 10.39 -29.97
C ALA A 369 12.35 9.28 -30.90
N HIS A 370 12.23 8.05 -30.41
CA HIS A 370 11.68 6.93 -31.20
C HIS A 370 10.18 7.09 -31.49
N GLY A 371 9.40 7.61 -30.55
CA GLY A 371 7.97 7.90 -30.75
C GLY A 371 7.73 8.96 -31.84
N SER A 372 8.59 9.97 -31.91
CA SER A 372 8.53 11.03 -32.94
C SER A 372 8.86 10.52 -34.35
N GLN A 373 9.79 9.57 -34.46
CA GLN A 373 10.16 8.97 -35.76
C GLN A 373 9.05 8.08 -36.34
N ALA A 374 8.40 7.29 -35.48
CA ALA A 374 7.29 6.41 -35.91
C ALA A 374 6.06 7.19 -36.43
N THR A 375 5.86 8.43 -35.99
CA THR A 375 4.76 9.29 -36.43
C THR A 375 5.03 9.97 -37.80
N THR A 376 6.29 10.04 -38.19
CA THR A 376 6.70 10.72 -39.46
C THR A 376 6.74 9.77 -40.67
N GLU A 377 6.70 8.46 -40.45
CA GLU A 377 6.76 7.43 -41.51
C GLU A 377 5.37 6.90 -41.96
N GLN A 378 4.27 7.53 -41.59
CA GLN A 378 2.99 7.19 -42.21
C GLN A 378 2.97 7.68 -43.66
N PRO A 379 2.84 6.80 -44.68
CA PRO A 379 2.73 7.20 -46.05
C PRO A 379 1.47 8.07 -46.23
N ARG A 380 1.68 9.25 -46.80
CA ARG A 380 0.55 10.07 -47.30
C ARG A 380 -0.21 9.28 -48.35
N PRO A 381 -1.57 9.32 -48.35
CA PRO A 381 -2.44 8.57 -49.27
C PRO A 381 -2.23 8.98 -50.73
#